data_076f895b172492678cb8091bdf491355
#
_entry.id   076f895b172492678cb8091bdf491355
#
_cell.length_a   1.000
_cell.length_b   1.000
_cell.length_c   1.000
_cell.angle_alpha   90.00
_cell.angle_beta   90.00
_cell.angle_gamma   90.00
#
_symmetry.space_group_name_H-M   'P 1'
#
loop_
_entity.id
_entity.type
_entity.pdbx_description
1 polymer ?
#
loop_
_entity_poly.entity_id
_entity_poly.type
_entity_poly.pdbx_seq_one_letter_code
_entity_poly.pdbx_strand_id
1 'polypeptide(L)'
;MSETVIQDAIVSARGLSFRAGGRALVSDATLDLTPGSTTILIGPNGAGKSTLLKLMTGEAKASAGLVTIDGENLHAIPGWRLACQRAVMAQHARLVFPFSVYEVASLGVDGIGRALSRQRREALVGECLAAAGVLELASRRYQTLSGGEQQRVQFARTLCQIEAGRSVASRQALFLDEPIASLDLCHQLALLDMARAIAARGVAVLVVLHDLNLAVTYADHLVVMDQGAIIAQGAPAKTLDDALLRQVFKVDLSLSRAPAPGLPFLLPQQHRLSPAA
;
A
#
# COMPACT_ATOMS: atom_id res chain seq x y z
N MET A 1 -21.41 10.98 21.10
CA MET A 1 -21.11 9.71 20.39
C MET A 1 -19.67 9.36 20.73
N SER A 2 -19.48 8.30 21.52
CA SER A 2 -18.17 7.94 22.09
C SER A 2 -17.18 7.58 20.99
N GLU A 3 -16.07 8.32 20.91
CA GLU A 3 -14.88 7.91 20.19
C GLU A 3 -14.36 6.62 20.83
N THR A 4 -14.67 5.50 20.24
CA THR A 4 -13.95 4.27 20.53
C THR A 4 -12.57 4.46 19.87
N VAL A 5 -11.62 5.01 20.62
CA VAL A 5 -10.21 4.98 20.27
C VAL A 5 -9.87 3.50 20.11
N ILE A 6 -9.64 3.06 18.88
CA ILE A 6 -9.10 1.71 18.61
C ILE A 6 -7.66 1.78 19.15
N GLN A 7 -7.48 1.34 20.39
CA GLN A 7 -6.20 1.34 21.12
C GLN A 7 -5.10 0.51 20.45
N ASP A 8 -5.39 -0.09 19.29
CA ASP A 8 -4.50 -1.05 18.63
C ASP A 8 -4.00 -0.61 17.24
N ALA A 9 -4.33 0.60 16.81
CA ALA A 9 -3.85 1.11 15.52
C ALA A 9 -2.33 1.31 15.53
N ILE A 10 -1.65 0.90 14.46
CA ILE A 10 -0.22 1.18 14.24
C ILE A 10 -0.05 2.60 13.71
N VAL A 11 -0.87 3.00 12.74
CA VAL A 11 -0.86 4.36 12.19
C VAL A 11 -2.23 4.97 12.39
N SER A 12 -2.28 6.15 12.98
CA SER A 12 -3.50 6.92 13.17
C SER A 12 -3.38 8.29 12.52
N ALA A 13 -4.33 8.60 11.65
CA ALA A 13 -4.51 9.91 11.05
C ALA A 13 -5.76 10.55 11.65
N ARG A 14 -5.67 11.80 12.13
CA ARG A 14 -6.78 12.52 12.76
C ARG A 14 -6.92 13.91 12.15
N GLY A 15 -8.07 14.17 11.52
CA GLY A 15 -8.43 15.47 10.99
C GLY A 15 -7.47 16.01 9.95
N LEU A 16 -6.85 15.14 9.14
CA LEU A 16 -5.82 15.54 8.19
C LEU A 16 -6.39 16.44 7.11
N SER A 17 -5.79 17.59 6.95
CA SER A 17 -6.11 18.51 5.85
C SER A 17 -4.84 18.96 5.13
N PHE A 18 -4.92 19.11 3.82
CA PHE A 18 -3.82 19.57 3.00
C PHE A 18 -4.31 20.43 1.84
N ARG A 19 -3.67 21.59 1.66
CA ARG A 19 -3.96 22.53 0.58
C ARG A 19 -2.71 22.75 -0.25
N ALA A 20 -2.87 22.76 -1.58
CA ALA A 20 -1.81 23.15 -2.51
C ALA A 20 -2.40 24.01 -3.63
N GLY A 21 -1.71 25.07 -4.01
CA GLY A 21 -2.18 25.99 -5.07
C GLY A 21 -3.58 26.56 -4.82
N GLY A 22 -3.95 26.82 -3.56
CA GLY A 22 -5.27 27.33 -3.18
C GLY A 22 -6.38 26.28 -3.13
N ARG A 23 -6.16 25.05 -3.61
CA ARG A 23 -7.15 23.94 -3.60
C ARG A 23 -6.94 23.03 -2.39
N ALA A 24 -8.04 22.61 -1.77
CA ALA A 24 -8.01 21.54 -0.78
C ALA A 24 -7.86 20.20 -1.52
N LEU A 25 -6.78 19.47 -1.25
CA LEU A 25 -6.51 18.14 -1.80
C LEU A 25 -6.88 17.03 -0.82
N VAL A 26 -6.85 17.33 0.48
CA VAL A 26 -7.38 16.47 1.55
C VAL A 26 -8.08 17.38 2.55
N SER A 27 -9.24 16.98 3.03
CA SER A 27 -10.09 17.74 3.97
C SER A 27 -10.58 16.83 5.07
N ASP A 28 -10.16 17.11 6.31
CA ASP A 28 -10.61 16.47 7.55
C ASP A 28 -10.58 14.92 7.51
N ALA A 29 -9.56 14.34 6.90
CA ALA A 29 -9.47 12.89 6.76
C ALA A 29 -9.03 12.24 8.09
N THR A 30 -9.81 11.25 8.54
CA THR A 30 -9.51 10.45 9.74
C THR A 30 -9.52 8.97 9.36
N LEU A 31 -8.41 8.27 9.64
CA LEU A 31 -8.19 6.88 9.26
C LEU A 31 -7.21 6.19 10.21
N ASP A 32 -7.53 4.95 10.59
CA ASP A 32 -6.67 4.07 11.37
C ASP A 32 -6.20 2.88 10.53
N LEU A 33 -4.93 2.53 10.67
CA LEU A 33 -4.38 1.29 10.12
C LEU A 33 -4.06 0.34 11.28
N THR A 34 -4.76 -0.79 11.31
CA THR A 34 -4.62 -1.79 12.36
C THR A 34 -3.64 -2.90 11.97
N PRO A 35 -2.90 -3.48 12.93
CA PRO A 35 -2.03 -4.62 12.66
C PRO A 35 -2.82 -5.80 12.12
N GLY A 36 -2.24 -6.54 11.20
CA GLY A 36 -2.87 -7.72 10.65
C GLY A 36 -3.98 -7.46 9.63
N SER A 37 -4.23 -6.20 9.28
CA SER A 37 -5.32 -5.78 8.40
C SER A 37 -4.81 -5.15 7.11
N THR A 38 -5.50 -5.45 6.01
CA THR A 38 -5.30 -4.81 4.72
C THR A 38 -6.39 -3.76 4.51
N THR A 39 -6.00 -2.49 4.59
CA THR A 39 -6.85 -1.34 4.26
C THR A 39 -6.67 -1.00 2.79
N ILE A 40 -7.76 -0.91 2.03
CA ILE A 40 -7.71 -0.51 0.63
C ILE A 40 -8.40 0.83 0.44
N LEU A 41 -7.68 1.75 -0.18
CA LEU A 41 -8.12 3.11 -0.48
C LEU A 41 -8.49 3.21 -1.95
N ILE A 42 -9.77 3.48 -2.23
CA ILE A 42 -10.34 3.66 -3.57
C ILE A 42 -10.94 5.06 -3.75
N GLY A 43 -11.22 5.41 -4.98
CA GLY A 43 -11.86 6.67 -5.35
C GLY A 43 -11.47 7.11 -6.76
N PRO A 44 -12.16 8.07 -7.37
CA PRO A 44 -11.84 8.57 -8.70
C PRO A 44 -10.46 9.23 -8.76
N ASN A 45 -9.98 9.46 -10.00
CA ASN A 45 -8.74 10.20 -10.21
C ASN A 45 -8.90 11.63 -9.67
N GLY A 46 -7.86 12.09 -8.95
CA GLY A 46 -7.91 13.41 -8.30
C GLY A 46 -8.67 13.46 -6.97
N ALA A 47 -9.19 12.34 -6.45
CA ALA A 47 -9.87 12.28 -5.15
C ALA A 47 -8.97 12.59 -3.95
N GLY A 48 -7.64 12.65 -4.10
CA GLY A 48 -6.70 12.95 -3.02
C GLY A 48 -6.00 11.73 -2.42
N LYS A 49 -6.19 10.51 -2.97
CA LYS A 49 -5.66 9.25 -2.43
C LYS A 49 -4.14 9.27 -2.20
N SER A 50 -3.34 9.55 -3.24
CA SER A 50 -1.87 9.62 -3.11
C SER A 50 -1.43 10.77 -2.21
N THR A 51 -2.21 11.85 -2.12
CA THR A 51 -1.94 12.94 -1.18
C THR A 51 -2.17 12.47 0.25
N LEU A 52 -3.28 11.79 0.54
CA LEU A 52 -3.53 11.22 1.87
C LEU A 52 -2.43 10.23 2.25
N LEU A 53 -2.03 9.34 1.33
CA LEU A 53 -0.94 8.42 1.56
C LEU A 53 0.37 9.16 1.91
N LYS A 54 0.75 10.19 1.17
CA LYS A 54 1.94 11.01 1.44
C LYS A 54 1.88 11.72 2.80
N LEU A 55 0.69 12.15 3.24
CA LEU A 55 0.52 12.72 4.57
C LEU A 55 0.71 11.64 5.65
N MET A 56 0.11 10.47 5.48
CA MET A 56 0.20 9.36 6.43
C MET A 56 1.60 8.75 6.50
N THR A 57 2.40 8.87 5.43
CA THR A 57 3.79 8.41 5.41
C THR A 57 4.79 9.47 5.87
N GLY A 58 4.37 10.74 6.01
CA GLY A 58 5.26 11.86 6.34
C GLY A 58 6.09 12.38 5.16
N GLU A 59 5.79 11.95 3.94
CA GLU A 59 6.39 12.52 2.73
C GLU A 59 5.87 13.93 2.43
N ALA A 60 4.67 14.26 2.92
CA ALA A 60 4.12 15.60 2.92
C ALA A 60 3.67 15.98 4.34
N LYS A 61 3.77 17.26 4.68
CA LYS A 61 3.32 17.79 5.97
C LYS A 61 1.89 18.29 5.84
N ALA A 62 1.00 17.81 6.69
CA ALA A 62 -0.39 18.28 6.75
C ALA A 62 -0.47 19.78 7.10
N SER A 63 -1.46 20.47 6.55
CA SER A 63 -1.80 21.85 6.93
C SER A 63 -2.54 21.90 8.25
N ALA A 64 -3.29 20.84 8.59
CA ALA A 64 -3.97 20.63 9.87
C ALA A 64 -4.10 19.13 10.14
N GLY A 65 -4.34 18.78 11.39
CA GLY A 65 -4.45 17.40 11.84
C GLY A 65 -3.10 16.80 12.26
N LEU A 66 -3.13 15.51 12.61
CA LEU A 66 -1.98 14.80 13.16
C LEU A 66 -1.92 13.38 12.63
N VAL A 67 -0.71 12.89 12.36
CA VAL A 67 -0.42 11.46 12.14
C VAL A 67 0.45 10.97 13.28
N THR A 68 0.08 9.82 13.83
CA THR A 68 0.90 9.10 14.81
C THR A 68 1.25 7.72 14.27
N ILE A 69 2.44 7.24 14.63
CA ILE A 69 2.86 5.86 14.45
C ILE A 69 3.18 5.31 15.83
N ASP A 70 2.50 4.23 16.21
CA ASP A 70 2.60 3.60 17.53
C ASP A 70 2.41 4.62 18.68
N GLY A 71 1.44 5.55 18.51
CA GLY A 71 1.12 6.61 19.45
C GLY A 71 2.06 7.83 19.43
N GLU A 72 3.20 7.77 18.74
CA GLU A 72 4.16 8.87 18.64
C GLU A 72 3.89 9.73 17.39
N ASN A 73 3.99 11.07 17.55
CA ASN A 73 3.85 11.98 16.40
C ASN A 73 4.88 11.64 15.31
N LEU A 74 4.38 11.34 14.12
CA LEU A 74 5.18 10.91 12.97
C LEU A 74 6.36 11.86 12.68
N HIS A 75 6.16 13.17 12.82
CA HIS A 75 7.20 14.17 12.56
C HIS A 75 8.22 14.31 13.70
N ALA A 76 7.98 13.73 14.86
CA ALA A 76 8.93 13.68 15.97
C ALA A 76 9.84 12.44 15.90
N ILE A 77 9.46 11.43 15.10
CA ILE A 77 10.23 10.19 14.98
C ILE A 77 11.49 10.44 14.14
N PRO A 78 12.69 10.07 14.62
CA PRO A 78 13.91 10.16 13.82
C PRO A 78 13.79 9.34 12.53
N GLY A 79 14.28 9.88 11.39
CA GLY A 79 14.09 9.28 10.06
C GLY A 79 14.52 7.82 9.95
N TRP A 80 15.63 7.42 10.60
CA TRP A 80 16.09 6.03 10.61
C TRP A 80 15.12 5.09 11.35
N ARG A 81 14.52 5.55 12.47
CA ARG A 81 13.53 4.77 13.23
C ARG A 81 12.21 4.68 12.45
N LEU A 82 11.79 5.79 11.87
CA LEU A 82 10.62 5.83 11.00
C LEU A 82 10.77 4.87 9.81
N ALA A 83 11.96 4.78 9.20
CA ALA A 83 12.24 3.84 8.12
C ALA A 83 12.15 2.36 8.56
N CYS A 84 12.37 2.05 9.85
CA CYS A 84 12.15 0.70 10.40
C CYS A 84 10.67 0.42 10.67
N GLN A 85 9.88 1.45 10.98
CA GLN A 85 8.46 1.32 11.34
C GLN A 85 7.53 1.33 10.12
N ARG A 86 7.95 1.94 8.99
CA ARG A 86 7.13 1.99 7.77
C ARG A 86 7.96 1.80 6.51
N ALA A 87 7.37 1.12 5.54
CA ALA A 87 7.90 1.07 4.18
C ALA A 87 6.87 1.62 3.18
N VAL A 88 7.37 2.29 2.13
CA VAL A 88 6.53 2.94 1.12
C VAL A 88 6.96 2.51 -0.27
N MET A 89 6.01 2.00 -1.05
CA MET A 89 6.12 1.84 -2.49
C MET A 89 5.37 2.98 -3.15
N ALA A 90 6.10 3.99 -3.62
CA ALA A 90 5.52 5.12 -4.34
C ALA A 90 5.16 4.73 -5.78
N GLN A 91 4.13 5.36 -6.34
CA GLN A 91 3.63 5.13 -7.70
C GLN A 91 4.73 5.25 -8.78
N HIS A 92 5.63 6.24 -8.64
CA HIS A 92 6.72 6.49 -9.58
C HIS A 92 8.04 6.70 -8.82
N ALA A 93 8.93 5.73 -8.88
CA ALA A 93 10.30 5.87 -8.42
C ALA A 93 11.24 6.05 -9.62
N ARG A 94 11.61 7.30 -9.96
CA ARG A 94 12.60 7.56 -11.00
C ARG A 94 14.00 7.37 -10.43
N LEU A 95 14.70 6.34 -10.87
CA LEU A 95 16.12 6.14 -10.57
C LEU A 95 16.94 6.63 -11.75
N VAL A 96 17.75 7.67 -11.51
CA VAL A 96 18.56 8.32 -12.55
C VAL A 96 19.86 7.55 -12.80
N PHE A 97 20.41 6.90 -11.77
CA PHE A 97 21.66 6.14 -11.88
C PHE A 97 21.42 4.72 -12.45
N PRO A 98 22.40 4.15 -13.15
CA PRO A 98 22.30 2.84 -13.79
C PRO A 98 22.47 1.68 -12.81
N PHE A 99 21.64 1.64 -11.78
CA PHE A 99 21.63 0.56 -10.80
C PHE A 99 21.22 -0.77 -11.44
N SER A 100 21.79 -1.87 -10.94
CA SER A 100 21.28 -3.22 -11.12
C SER A 100 19.99 -3.43 -10.30
N VAL A 101 19.23 -4.44 -10.65
CA VAL A 101 18.03 -4.86 -9.88
C VAL A 101 18.39 -5.17 -8.43
N TYR A 102 19.52 -5.89 -8.21
CA TYR A 102 20.01 -6.21 -6.88
C TYR A 102 20.32 -4.94 -6.06
N GLU A 103 20.99 -3.95 -6.64
CA GLU A 103 21.30 -2.69 -5.97
C GLU A 103 20.03 -1.91 -5.61
N VAL A 104 19.02 -1.88 -6.50
CA VAL A 104 17.72 -1.24 -6.20
C VAL A 104 17.04 -1.92 -5.02
N ALA A 105 16.98 -3.24 -4.99
CA ALA A 105 16.39 -3.97 -3.86
C ALA A 105 17.18 -3.74 -2.57
N SER A 106 18.51 -3.67 -2.65
CA SER A 106 19.42 -3.43 -1.52
C SER A 106 19.18 -2.07 -0.84
N LEU A 107 18.70 -1.05 -1.57
CA LEU A 107 18.32 0.24 -0.98
C LEU A 107 17.28 0.09 0.14
N GLY A 108 16.47 -0.97 0.12
CA GLY A 108 15.52 -1.28 1.19
C GLY A 108 16.19 -1.73 2.49
N VAL A 109 17.41 -2.23 2.44
CA VAL A 109 18.19 -2.69 3.61
C VAL A 109 19.19 -1.64 4.05
N ASP A 110 19.69 -0.83 3.12
CA ASP A 110 20.71 0.17 3.38
C ASP A 110 20.23 1.22 4.38
N GLY A 111 21.06 1.47 5.38
CA GLY A 111 20.75 2.45 6.44
C GLY A 111 19.93 1.91 7.61
N ILE A 112 19.07 0.91 7.43
CA ILE A 112 18.26 0.30 8.51
C ILE A 112 18.74 -1.09 8.91
N GLY A 113 19.28 -1.86 7.98
CA GLY A 113 19.81 -3.21 8.21
C GLY A 113 21.18 -3.25 8.88
N ARG A 114 21.61 -2.18 9.58
CA ARG A 114 22.96 -2.10 10.21
C ARG A 114 23.20 -3.18 11.26
N ALA A 115 22.16 -3.66 11.92
CA ALA A 115 22.24 -4.75 12.89
C ALA A 115 22.42 -6.13 12.23
N LEU A 116 22.18 -6.24 10.92
CA LEU A 116 22.31 -7.48 10.18
C LEU A 116 23.74 -7.66 9.66
N SER A 117 24.27 -8.89 9.75
CA SER A 117 25.53 -9.23 9.09
C SER A 117 25.43 -9.03 7.57
N ARG A 118 26.57 -8.85 6.91
CA ARG A 118 26.62 -8.75 5.45
C ARG A 118 25.93 -9.94 4.78
N GLN A 119 26.28 -11.15 5.22
CA GLN A 119 25.70 -12.38 4.67
C GLN A 119 24.17 -12.41 4.83
N ARG A 120 23.63 -11.99 5.99
CA ARG A 120 22.17 -11.94 6.20
C ARG A 120 21.48 -10.87 5.33
N ARG A 121 22.12 -9.73 5.10
CA ARG A 121 21.62 -8.70 4.18
C ARG A 121 21.55 -9.22 2.73
N GLU A 122 22.62 -9.87 2.27
CA GLU A 122 22.67 -10.47 0.93
C GLU A 122 21.58 -11.54 0.75
N ALA A 123 21.43 -12.43 1.73
CA ALA A 123 20.38 -13.45 1.73
C ALA A 123 18.98 -12.81 1.71
N LEU A 124 18.73 -11.81 2.55
CA LEU A 124 17.44 -11.11 2.62
C LEU A 124 17.05 -10.45 1.28
N VAL A 125 18.01 -9.80 0.63
CA VAL A 125 17.76 -9.21 -0.70
C VAL A 125 17.39 -10.29 -1.72
N GLY A 126 18.10 -11.41 -1.71
CA GLY A 126 17.78 -12.57 -2.57
C GLY A 126 16.40 -13.14 -2.30
N GLU A 127 16.04 -13.33 -1.01
CA GLU A 127 14.72 -13.80 -0.58
C GLU A 127 13.60 -12.85 -1.08
N CYS A 128 13.77 -11.53 -0.95
CA CYS A 128 12.79 -10.55 -1.39
C CYS A 128 12.66 -10.47 -2.92
N LEU A 129 13.78 -10.57 -3.66
CA LEU A 129 13.76 -10.64 -5.12
C LEU A 129 13.06 -11.91 -5.63
N ALA A 130 13.31 -13.05 -4.99
CA ALA A 130 12.65 -14.31 -5.30
C ALA A 130 11.15 -14.21 -5.03
N ALA A 131 10.76 -13.68 -3.88
CA ALA A 131 9.37 -13.46 -3.51
C ALA A 131 8.62 -12.56 -4.51
N ALA A 132 9.28 -11.52 -5.04
CA ALA A 132 8.70 -10.65 -6.06
C ALA A 132 8.81 -11.23 -7.49
N GLY A 133 9.37 -12.44 -7.68
CA GLY A 133 9.52 -13.10 -8.99
C GLY A 133 10.45 -12.35 -9.94
N VAL A 134 11.55 -11.79 -9.42
CA VAL A 134 12.54 -11.02 -10.21
C VAL A 134 13.99 -11.36 -9.87
N LEU A 135 14.23 -12.47 -9.17
CA LEU A 135 15.58 -12.88 -8.77
C LEU A 135 16.50 -13.13 -9.98
N GLU A 136 15.98 -13.73 -11.04
CA GLU A 136 16.72 -14.00 -12.28
C GLU A 136 17.17 -12.73 -13.00
N LEU A 137 16.56 -11.58 -12.66
CA LEU A 137 16.90 -10.27 -13.22
C LEU A 137 17.92 -9.52 -12.36
N ALA A 138 18.42 -10.09 -11.26
CA ALA A 138 19.21 -9.41 -10.23
C ALA A 138 20.42 -8.63 -10.77
N SER A 139 21.12 -9.17 -11.79
CA SER A 139 22.28 -8.53 -12.42
C SER A 139 21.93 -7.56 -13.57
N ARG A 140 20.67 -7.51 -14.01
CA ARG A 140 20.24 -6.62 -15.10
C ARG A 140 20.17 -5.17 -14.63
N ARG A 141 20.34 -4.24 -15.56
CA ARG A 141 20.14 -2.80 -15.27
C ARG A 141 18.65 -2.50 -15.10
N TYR A 142 18.28 -1.87 -14.01
CA TYR A 142 16.90 -1.53 -13.67
C TYR A 142 16.18 -0.75 -14.79
N GLN A 143 16.88 0.21 -15.45
CA GLN A 143 16.29 1.03 -16.51
C GLN A 143 15.95 0.24 -17.79
N THR A 144 16.52 -0.95 -17.97
CA THR A 144 16.24 -1.79 -19.16
C THR A 144 15.04 -2.72 -18.96
N LEU A 145 14.46 -2.72 -17.78
CA LEU A 145 13.32 -3.54 -17.44
C LEU A 145 12.01 -2.96 -18.00
N SER A 146 11.04 -3.83 -18.26
CA SER A 146 9.65 -3.41 -18.51
C SER A 146 9.04 -2.71 -17.29
N GLY A 147 7.98 -1.95 -17.48
CA GLY A 147 7.29 -1.25 -16.38
C GLY A 147 6.83 -2.22 -15.27
N GLY A 148 6.31 -3.39 -15.65
CA GLY A 148 5.89 -4.40 -14.69
C GLY A 148 7.06 -5.04 -13.92
N GLU A 149 8.19 -5.31 -14.59
CA GLU A 149 9.40 -5.79 -13.91
C GLU A 149 9.94 -4.73 -12.94
N GLN A 150 9.99 -3.46 -13.35
CA GLN A 150 10.41 -2.35 -12.49
C GLN A 150 9.51 -2.25 -11.25
N GLN A 151 8.20 -2.41 -11.42
CA GLN A 151 7.24 -2.36 -10.32
C GLN A 151 7.46 -3.50 -9.33
N ARG A 152 7.70 -4.72 -9.80
CA ARG A 152 8.05 -5.88 -8.95
C ARG A 152 9.39 -5.68 -8.21
N VAL A 153 10.38 -5.06 -8.84
CA VAL A 153 11.66 -4.70 -8.18
C VAL A 153 11.44 -3.65 -7.08
N GLN A 154 10.59 -2.63 -7.31
CA GLN A 154 10.25 -1.66 -6.27
C GLN A 154 9.49 -2.32 -5.11
N PHE A 155 8.64 -3.29 -5.41
CA PHE A 155 7.98 -4.08 -4.37
C PHE A 155 9.01 -4.90 -3.57
N ALA A 156 9.96 -5.59 -4.24
CA ALA A 156 11.06 -6.30 -3.56
C ALA A 156 11.88 -5.37 -2.64
N ARG A 157 12.21 -4.16 -3.10
CA ARG A 157 12.88 -3.14 -2.26
C ARG A 157 12.06 -2.81 -1.00
N THR A 158 10.75 -2.70 -1.16
CA THR A 158 9.85 -2.37 -0.04
C THR A 158 9.75 -3.55 0.94
N LEU A 159 9.74 -4.80 0.43
CA LEU A 159 9.83 -6.01 1.25
C LEU A 159 11.14 -6.05 2.06
N CYS A 160 12.27 -5.78 1.40
CA CYS A 160 13.56 -5.69 2.07
C CYS A 160 13.53 -4.71 3.25
N GLN A 161 12.86 -3.57 3.08
CA GLN A 161 12.73 -2.56 4.12
C GLN A 161 11.92 -3.07 5.32
N ILE A 162 10.75 -3.69 5.08
CA ILE A 162 9.93 -4.27 6.14
C ILE A 162 10.71 -5.35 6.90
N GLU A 163 11.32 -6.29 6.19
CA GLU A 163 12.04 -7.40 6.82
C GLU A 163 13.28 -6.95 7.60
N ALA A 164 14.06 -6.01 7.06
CA ALA A 164 15.22 -5.45 7.77
C ALA A 164 14.79 -4.65 9.01
N GLY A 165 13.67 -3.92 8.94
CA GLY A 165 13.13 -3.11 10.03
C GLY A 165 12.61 -3.93 11.21
N ARG A 166 12.23 -5.21 11.01
CA ARG A 166 11.67 -6.10 12.05
C ARG A 166 12.59 -6.29 13.26
N SER A 167 13.91 -6.21 13.06
CA SER A 167 14.85 -6.32 14.16
C SER A 167 14.82 -5.12 15.12
N VAL A 168 14.22 -4.00 14.70
CA VAL A 168 14.17 -2.73 15.45
C VAL A 168 12.72 -2.37 15.85
N ALA A 169 11.76 -2.64 14.98
CA ALA A 169 10.35 -2.29 15.19
C ALA A 169 9.48 -3.54 15.06
N SER A 170 8.77 -3.89 16.14
CA SER A 170 7.81 -5.00 16.16
C SER A 170 6.47 -4.65 15.50
N ARG A 171 6.13 -3.36 15.45
CA ARG A 171 4.91 -2.84 14.84
C ARG A 171 5.27 -2.04 13.59
N GLN A 172 4.77 -2.46 12.44
CA GLN A 172 5.17 -1.90 11.15
C GLN A 172 3.97 -1.65 10.25
N ALA A 173 4.10 -0.67 9.36
CA ALA A 173 3.12 -0.37 8.34
C ALA A 173 3.74 -0.41 6.93
N LEU A 174 2.99 -0.96 5.97
CA LEU A 174 3.32 -1.02 4.56
C LEU A 174 2.35 -0.18 3.76
N PHE A 175 2.87 0.76 2.97
CA PHE A 175 2.09 1.65 2.12
C PHE A 175 2.41 1.37 0.65
N LEU A 176 1.38 1.08 -0.15
CA LEU A 176 1.50 0.74 -1.56
C LEU A 176 0.63 1.69 -2.38
N ASP A 177 1.24 2.61 -3.14
CA ASP A 177 0.53 3.56 -4.01
C ASP A 177 0.45 3.00 -5.43
N GLU A 178 -0.72 2.50 -5.81
CA GLU A 178 -1.02 1.88 -7.12
C GLU A 178 -0.02 0.79 -7.54
N PRO A 179 0.23 -0.22 -6.68
CA PRO A 179 1.33 -1.16 -6.88
C PRO A 179 1.14 -2.11 -8.06
N ILE A 180 -0.03 -2.14 -8.69
CA ILE A 180 -0.40 -3.10 -9.74
C ILE A 180 -0.68 -2.45 -11.11
N ALA A 181 -0.50 -1.13 -11.25
CA ALA A 181 -0.94 -0.38 -12.43
C ALA A 181 -0.31 -0.84 -13.76
N SER A 182 0.91 -1.39 -13.73
CA SER A 182 1.64 -1.84 -14.93
C SER A 182 1.82 -3.35 -15.01
N LEU A 183 1.09 -4.11 -14.20
CA LEU A 183 1.18 -5.57 -14.11
C LEU A 183 0.06 -6.24 -14.90
N ASP A 184 0.35 -7.39 -15.48
CA ASP A 184 -0.68 -8.32 -15.96
C ASP A 184 -1.45 -8.96 -14.79
N LEU A 185 -2.58 -9.59 -15.08
CA LEU A 185 -3.49 -10.12 -14.06
C LEU A 185 -2.79 -11.11 -13.10
N CYS A 186 -1.93 -11.98 -13.61
CA CYS A 186 -1.23 -12.97 -12.79
C CYS A 186 -0.34 -12.27 -11.74
N HIS A 187 0.45 -11.30 -12.17
CA HIS A 187 1.33 -10.55 -11.29
C HIS A 187 0.58 -9.58 -10.36
N GLN A 188 -0.58 -9.04 -10.80
CA GLN A 188 -1.46 -8.25 -9.92
C GLN A 188 -1.93 -9.06 -8.72
N LEU A 189 -2.47 -10.26 -8.99
CA LEU A 189 -2.95 -11.16 -7.95
C LEU A 189 -1.81 -11.60 -7.02
N ALA A 190 -0.68 -12.03 -7.58
CA ALA A 190 0.49 -12.46 -6.80
C ALA A 190 1.00 -11.36 -5.85
N LEU A 191 1.05 -10.09 -6.31
CA LEU A 191 1.48 -8.97 -5.47
C LEU A 191 0.47 -8.69 -4.34
N LEU A 192 -0.82 -8.71 -4.63
CA LEU A 192 -1.87 -8.48 -3.63
C LEU A 192 -1.94 -9.64 -2.62
N ASP A 193 -1.76 -10.89 -3.05
CA ASP A 193 -1.66 -12.05 -2.18
C ASP A 193 -0.48 -11.90 -1.21
N MET A 194 0.66 -11.43 -1.71
CA MET A 194 1.84 -11.19 -0.89
C MET A 194 1.61 -10.03 0.10
N ALA A 195 0.97 -8.94 -0.32
CA ALA A 195 0.60 -7.84 0.59
C ALA A 195 -0.31 -8.35 1.72
N ARG A 196 -1.28 -9.21 1.41
CA ARG A 196 -2.15 -9.85 2.40
C ARG A 196 -1.40 -10.81 3.33
N ALA A 197 -0.46 -11.59 2.79
CA ALA A 197 0.40 -12.46 3.60
C ALA A 197 1.28 -11.66 4.57
N ILE A 198 1.76 -10.49 4.17
CA ILE A 198 2.50 -9.55 5.03
C ILE A 198 1.57 -9.02 6.12
N ALA A 199 0.35 -8.64 5.80
CA ALA A 199 -0.64 -8.21 6.78
C ALA A 199 -0.87 -9.31 7.81
N ALA A 200 -1.11 -10.56 7.39
CA ALA A 200 -1.32 -11.71 8.27
C ALA A 200 -0.18 -11.95 9.29
N ARG A 201 1.03 -11.40 9.01
CA ARG A 201 2.19 -11.42 9.91
C ARG A 201 2.21 -10.24 10.89
N GLY A 202 1.12 -9.48 11.01
CA GLY A 202 0.96 -8.39 11.97
C GLY A 202 1.35 -6.99 11.44
N VAL A 203 1.69 -6.84 10.16
CA VAL A 203 1.94 -5.53 9.54
C VAL A 203 0.60 -4.87 9.20
N ALA A 204 0.46 -3.57 9.44
CA ALA A 204 -0.68 -2.81 8.92
C ALA A 204 -0.42 -2.45 7.45
N VAL A 205 -1.32 -2.81 6.55
CA VAL A 205 -1.11 -2.59 5.11
C VAL A 205 -2.14 -1.59 4.58
N LEU A 206 -1.68 -0.55 3.88
CA LEU A 206 -2.52 0.36 3.10
C LEU A 206 -2.17 0.24 1.62
N VAL A 207 -3.16 -0.06 0.79
CA VAL A 207 -3.00 -0.16 -0.68
C VAL A 207 -3.96 0.79 -1.37
N VAL A 208 -3.45 1.62 -2.27
CA VAL A 208 -4.29 2.41 -3.19
C VAL A 208 -4.56 1.58 -4.43
N LEU A 209 -5.84 1.38 -4.76
CA LEU A 209 -6.26 0.63 -5.95
C LEU A 209 -7.29 1.42 -6.76
N HIS A 210 -7.37 1.09 -8.07
CA HIS A 210 -8.41 1.59 -8.98
C HIS A 210 -9.45 0.54 -9.34
N ASP A 211 -9.08 -0.75 -9.33
CA ASP A 211 -10.00 -1.85 -9.62
C ASP A 211 -10.86 -2.17 -8.40
N LEU A 212 -12.17 -1.97 -8.54
CA LEU A 212 -13.15 -2.18 -7.47
C LEU A 212 -13.28 -3.66 -7.08
N ASN A 213 -13.16 -4.59 -8.05
CA ASN A 213 -13.27 -6.01 -7.76
C ASN A 213 -12.06 -6.50 -6.96
N LEU A 214 -10.84 -6.07 -7.33
CA LEU A 214 -9.65 -6.34 -6.55
C LEU A 214 -9.72 -5.67 -5.18
N ALA A 215 -10.23 -4.44 -5.11
CA ALA A 215 -10.36 -3.73 -3.84
C ALA A 215 -11.25 -4.48 -2.86
N VAL A 216 -12.44 -4.90 -3.26
CA VAL A 216 -13.35 -5.65 -2.36
C VAL A 216 -12.87 -7.05 -2.04
N THR A 217 -12.06 -7.66 -2.93
CA THR A 217 -11.51 -9.01 -2.73
C THR A 217 -10.42 -9.03 -1.66
N TYR A 218 -9.57 -7.99 -1.64
CA TYR A 218 -8.37 -7.96 -0.82
C TYR A 218 -8.49 -7.11 0.44
N ALA A 219 -9.55 -6.27 0.56
CA ALA A 219 -9.73 -5.40 1.72
C ALA A 219 -10.32 -6.16 2.92
N ASP A 220 -9.71 -5.99 4.09
CA ASP A 220 -10.36 -6.18 5.39
C ASP A 220 -11.10 -4.89 5.77
N HIS A 221 -10.53 -3.73 5.41
CA HIS A 221 -11.11 -2.40 5.59
C HIS A 221 -11.05 -1.62 4.27
N LEU A 222 -12.19 -1.17 3.78
CA LEU A 222 -12.31 -0.39 2.55
C LEU A 222 -12.51 1.09 2.91
N VAL A 223 -11.77 1.96 2.24
CA VAL A 223 -11.88 3.43 2.39
C VAL A 223 -12.18 4.03 1.03
N VAL A 224 -13.22 4.84 0.96
CA VAL A 224 -13.65 5.51 -0.28
C VAL A 224 -13.43 7.00 -0.14
N MET A 225 -12.61 7.56 -1.03
CA MET A 225 -12.36 9.00 -1.09
C MET A 225 -13.02 9.61 -2.33
N ASP A 226 -13.60 10.80 -2.14
CA ASP A 226 -14.02 11.69 -3.23
C ASP A 226 -13.73 13.14 -2.84
N GLN A 227 -13.27 13.96 -3.79
CA GLN A 227 -13.01 15.41 -3.64
C GLN A 227 -12.22 15.79 -2.39
N GLY A 228 -11.25 14.97 -2.02
CA GLY A 228 -10.37 15.21 -0.86
C GLY A 228 -10.90 14.72 0.48
N ALA A 229 -12.11 14.19 0.55
CA ALA A 229 -12.72 13.69 1.78
C ALA A 229 -12.88 12.17 1.77
N ILE A 230 -12.84 11.55 2.94
CA ILE A 230 -13.28 10.17 3.13
C ILE A 230 -14.81 10.18 3.20
N ILE A 231 -15.46 9.56 2.21
CA ILE A 231 -16.93 9.54 2.07
C ILE A 231 -17.53 8.34 2.81
N ALA A 232 -16.82 7.19 2.77
CA ALA A 232 -17.23 5.99 3.47
C ALA A 232 -16.01 5.16 3.84
N GLN A 233 -16.08 4.43 4.95
CA GLN A 233 -15.06 3.46 5.36
C GLN A 233 -15.64 2.36 6.23
N GLY A 234 -15.09 1.16 6.13
CA GLY A 234 -15.52 0.00 6.91
C GLY A 234 -15.29 -1.33 6.18
N ALA A 235 -15.93 -2.39 6.65
CA ALA A 235 -15.90 -3.69 5.97
C ALA A 235 -16.47 -3.55 4.54
N PRO A 236 -15.85 -4.14 3.49
CA PRO A 236 -16.23 -3.94 2.09
C PRO A 236 -17.72 -4.12 1.82
N ALA A 237 -18.32 -5.20 2.34
CA ALA A 237 -19.74 -5.53 2.14
C ALA A 237 -20.71 -4.52 2.78
N LYS A 238 -20.24 -3.67 3.70
CA LYS A 238 -21.05 -2.63 4.35
C LYS A 238 -20.75 -1.23 3.80
N THR A 239 -19.61 -1.07 3.14
CA THR A 239 -19.10 0.22 2.69
C THR A 239 -19.47 0.50 1.24
N LEU A 240 -19.48 -0.52 0.39
CA LEU A 240 -19.77 -0.36 -1.03
C LEU A 240 -21.22 -0.78 -1.32
N ASP A 241 -22.00 0.16 -1.87
CA ASP A 241 -23.35 -0.08 -2.35
C ASP A 241 -23.58 0.59 -3.72
N ASP A 242 -24.72 0.30 -4.35
CA ASP A 242 -25.09 0.84 -5.68
C ASP A 242 -25.21 2.37 -5.66
N ALA A 243 -25.62 2.96 -4.52
CA ALA A 243 -25.75 4.41 -4.38
C ALA A 243 -24.38 5.09 -4.39
N LEU A 244 -23.40 4.52 -3.66
CA LEU A 244 -22.02 5.00 -3.63
C LEU A 244 -21.35 4.88 -5.01
N LEU A 245 -21.61 3.78 -5.75
CA LEU A 245 -21.11 3.60 -7.11
C LEU A 245 -21.58 4.73 -8.03
N ARG A 246 -22.87 5.05 -8.01
CA ARG A 246 -23.45 6.16 -8.80
C ARG A 246 -22.91 7.51 -8.34
N GLN A 247 -22.84 7.74 -7.03
CA GLN A 247 -22.45 9.04 -6.47
C GLN A 247 -20.98 9.34 -6.72
N VAL A 248 -20.08 8.39 -6.39
CA VAL A 248 -18.63 8.62 -6.38
C VAL A 248 -17.99 8.26 -7.72
N PHE A 249 -18.32 7.09 -8.27
CA PHE A 249 -17.68 6.59 -9.50
C PHE A 249 -18.44 6.95 -10.77
N LYS A 250 -19.67 7.52 -10.66
CA LYS A 250 -20.50 7.94 -11.79
C LYS A 250 -20.86 6.79 -12.74
N VAL A 251 -21.01 5.58 -12.20
CA VAL A 251 -21.39 4.38 -12.94
C VAL A 251 -22.72 3.85 -12.42
N ASP A 252 -23.60 3.41 -13.35
CA ASP A 252 -24.87 2.77 -13.01
C ASP A 252 -24.70 1.25 -13.13
N LEU A 253 -24.05 0.69 -12.12
CA LEU A 253 -23.81 -0.74 -11.96
C LEU A 253 -24.47 -1.22 -10.68
N SER A 254 -24.93 -2.48 -10.68
CA SER A 254 -25.45 -3.13 -9.48
C SER A 254 -24.44 -4.15 -8.94
N LEU A 255 -24.16 -4.06 -7.65
CA LEU A 255 -23.28 -5.00 -6.95
C LEU A 255 -23.89 -6.40 -6.94
N SER A 256 -23.00 -7.40 -6.97
CA SER A 256 -23.37 -8.84 -6.87
C SER A 256 -24.35 -9.32 -7.93
N ARG A 257 -24.44 -8.61 -9.06
CA ARG A 257 -25.30 -8.98 -10.18
C ARG A 257 -24.47 -9.62 -11.29
N ALA A 258 -24.84 -10.85 -11.67
CA ALA A 258 -24.22 -11.52 -12.81
C ALA A 258 -24.57 -10.80 -14.11
N PRO A 259 -23.66 -10.75 -15.11
CA PRO A 259 -23.95 -10.27 -16.45
C PRO A 259 -25.06 -11.09 -17.13
N ALA A 260 -25.57 -10.59 -18.26
CA ALA A 260 -26.52 -11.32 -19.08
C ALA A 260 -25.96 -12.71 -19.48
N PRO A 261 -26.81 -13.74 -19.61
CA PRO A 261 -26.39 -15.07 -20.04
C PRO A 261 -25.61 -15.01 -21.37
N GLY A 262 -24.50 -15.74 -21.43
CA GLY A 262 -23.62 -15.80 -22.61
C GLY A 262 -22.48 -14.78 -22.64
N LEU A 263 -22.43 -13.81 -21.72
CA LEU A 263 -21.28 -12.93 -21.57
C LEU A 263 -20.28 -13.54 -20.57
N PRO A 264 -19.04 -13.88 -21.00
CA PRO A 264 -18.02 -14.38 -20.08
C PRO A 264 -17.55 -13.26 -19.14
N PHE A 265 -17.32 -13.59 -17.88
CA PHE A 265 -16.78 -12.67 -16.89
C PHE A 265 -15.82 -13.41 -15.94
N LEU A 266 -14.87 -12.67 -15.37
CA LEU A 266 -13.91 -13.16 -14.40
C LEU A 266 -14.17 -12.50 -13.06
N LEU A 267 -14.19 -13.30 -12.01
CA LEU A 267 -14.34 -12.82 -10.63
C LEU A 267 -13.04 -13.04 -9.86
N PRO A 268 -12.27 -11.99 -9.56
CA PRO A 268 -11.07 -12.12 -8.72
C PRO A 268 -11.32 -12.83 -7.40
N GLN A 269 -12.54 -12.76 -6.85
CA GLN A 269 -13.00 -13.45 -5.65
C GLN A 269 -12.90 -14.98 -5.74
N GLN A 270 -12.84 -15.54 -6.95
CA GLN A 270 -12.67 -16.96 -7.20
C GLN A 270 -11.20 -17.40 -7.25
N HIS A 271 -10.29 -16.43 -7.20
CA HIS A 271 -8.86 -16.74 -7.17
C HIS A 271 -8.52 -17.49 -5.87
N ARG A 272 -8.02 -18.71 -6.03
CA ARG A 272 -7.52 -19.50 -4.89
C ARG A 272 -6.03 -19.19 -4.74
N LEU A 273 -5.65 -18.79 -3.53
CA LEU A 273 -4.23 -18.74 -3.16
C LEU A 273 -3.63 -20.12 -3.48
N SER A 274 -2.68 -20.18 -4.41
CA SER A 274 -1.84 -21.36 -4.51
C SER A 274 -1.11 -21.51 -3.18
N PRO A 275 -1.15 -22.67 -2.54
CA PRO A 275 -0.30 -22.88 -1.37
C PRO A 275 1.13 -22.60 -1.83
N ALA A 276 1.82 -21.76 -1.06
CA ALA A 276 3.21 -21.40 -1.32
C ALA A 276 4.02 -22.71 -1.48
N ALA A 277 4.63 -22.88 -2.65
CA ALA A 277 5.52 -23.99 -2.95
C ALA A 277 6.82 -23.85 -2.15
#